data_da7988ff2b322dece94671f6e5633fc6
#
_entry.id   da7988ff2b322dece94671f6e5633fc6
#
_cell.length_a   1.000
_cell.length_b   1.000
_cell.length_c   1.000
_cell.angle_alpha   90.00
_cell.angle_beta   90.00
_cell.angle_gamma   90.00
#
_symmetry.space_group_name_H-M   'P 1'
#
loop_
_entity.id
_entity.type
_entity.pdbx_description
1 polymer ?
#
loop_
_entity_poly.entity_id
_entity_poly.type
_entity_poly.pdbx_seq_one_letter_code
_entity_poly.pdbx_strand_id
1 'polypeptide(L)'
;MTEPSPQQIIVGVHRSAASLAALRWAAAEARLRRAKLHVVQAWEPAVRRASYAILGDGAASGQERLRAQGVLAAVMRGVYGSEIPPGTTAELAEGTAERVLVQRSTEASLLVLGAAGAHLAGRPAGPVIRACMRSTRCPLVIITATADAPPPVVNTPVAVS
;
A
#
# COMPACT_ATOMS: atom_id res chain seq x y z
N MET A 1 32.58 -8.20 -6.18
CA MET A 1 31.41 -7.49 -6.72
C MET A 1 30.21 -7.85 -5.87
N THR A 2 29.69 -6.89 -5.17
CA THR A 2 28.45 -7.08 -4.39
C THR A 2 27.29 -6.98 -5.38
N GLU A 3 26.53 -8.04 -5.56
CA GLU A 3 25.29 -7.95 -6.31
C GLU A 3 24.40 -6.87 -5.66
N PRO A 4 23.81 -5.95 -6.45
CA PRO A 4 22.91 -4.96 -5.87
C PRO A 4 21.77 -5.70 -5.17
N SER A 5 21.53 -5.36 -3.92
CA SER A 5 20.37 -5.89 -3.18
C SER A 5 19.11 -5.76 -4.04
N PRO A 6 18.29 -6.79 -4.12
CA PRO A 6 17.10 -6.73 -4.96
C PRO A 6 16.26 -5.53 -4.55
N GLN A 7 15.94 -4.69 -5.54
CA GLN A 7 15.13 -3.50 -5.30
C GLN A 7 13.78 -3.94 -4.70
N GLN A 8 13.33 -3.21 -3.68
CA GLN A 8 12.05 -3.45 -3.04
C GLN A 8 11.14 -2.25 -3.22
N ILE A 9 9.96 -2.49 -3.78
CA ILE A 9 8.89 -1.51 -3.87
C ILE A 9 7.92 -1.78 -2.73
N ILE A 10 7.53 -0.74 -2.00
CA ILE A 10 6.52 -0.80 -0.96
C ILE A 10 5.27 -0.09 -1.46
N VAL A 11 4.11 -0.69 -1.25
CA VAL A 11 2.82 -0.06 -1.50
C VAL A 11 1.97 -0.10 -0.24
N GLY A 12 1.55 1.09 0.20
CA GLY A 12 0.59 1.22 1.29
C GLY A 12 -0.84 1.04 0.78
N VAL A 13 -1.58 0.13 1.38
CA VAL A 13 -2.96 -0.17 0.98
C VAL A 13 -3.94 -0.01 2.13
N HIS A 14 -5.15 0.36 1.77
CA HIS A 14 -6.31 0.36 2.65
C HIS A 14 -7.58 0.16 1.79
N ARG A 15 -8.74 0.23 2.39
CA ARG A 15 -10.02 -0.02 1.72
C ARG A 15 -10.45 1.18 0.85
N SER A 16 -9.83 1.38 -0.30
CA SER A 16 -10.25 2.41 -1.26
C SER A 16 -9.90 2.05 -2.70
N ALA A 17 -10.61 2.63 -3.65
CA ALA A 17 -10.31 2.50 -5.08
C ALA A 17 -8.91 3.01 -5.41
N ALA A 18 -8.46 4.09 -4.77
CA ALA A 18 -7.12 4.64 -4.96
C ALA A 18 -6.02 3.67 -4.49
N SER A 19 -6.25 2.93 -3.41
CA SER A 19 -5.34 1.87 -2.96
C SER A 19 -5.22 0.73 -3.97
N LEU A 20 -6.34 0.30 -4.55
CA LEU A 20 -6.32 -0.73 -5.60
C LEU A 20 -5.57 -0.26 -6.84
N ALA A 21 -5.79 0.99 -7.26
CA ALA A 21 -5.05 1.59 -8.36
C ALA A 21 -3.55 1.68 -8.07
N ALA A 22 -3.18 2.08 -6.85
CA ALA A 22 -1.79 2.12 -6.40
C ALA A 22 -1.13 0.73 -6.40
N LEU A 23 -1.84 -0.29 -5.92
CA LEU A 23 -1.33 -1.66 -5.93
C LEU A 23 -1.14 -2.19 -7.36
N ARG A 24 -2.10 -1.94 -8.26
CA ARG A 24 -1.96 -2.34 -9.68
C ARG A 24 -0.77 -1.67 -10.34
N TRP A 25 -0.59 -0.38 -10.10
CA TRP A 25 0.56 0.36 -10.63
C TRP A 25 1.87 -0.18 -10.05
N ALA A 26 1.95 -0.36 -8.73
CA ALA A 26 3.15 -0.89 -8.06
C ALA A 26 3.50 -2.31 -8.53
N ALA A 27 2.50 -3.16 -8.78
CA ALA A 27 2.69 -4.50 -9.33
C ALA A 27 3.30 -4.47 -10.74
N ALA A 28 2.82 -3.58 -11.61
CA ALA A 28 3.38 -3.39 -12.95
C ALA A 28 4.82 -2.86 -12.89
N GLU A 29 5.08 -1.89 -12.02
CA GLU A 29 6.40 -1.30 -11.83
C GLU A 29 7.40 -2.31 -11.27
N ALA A 30 7.00 -3.13 -10.30
CA ALA A 30 7.82 -4.19 -9.74
C ALA A 30 8.25 -5.20 -10.81
N ARG A 31 7.32 -5.57 -11.70
CA ARG A 31 7.63 -6.44 -12.85
C ARG A 31 8.66 -5.82 -13.78
N LEU A 32 8.46 -4.54 -14.15
CA LEU A 32 9.36 -3.82 -15.06
C LEU A 32 10.78 -3.72 -14.50
N ARG A 33 10.89 -3.45 -13.20
CA ARG A 33 12.19 -3.29 -12.52
C ARG A 33 12.78 -4.61 -12.01
N ARG A 34 12.07 -5.73 -12.14
CA ARG A 34 12.42 -7.00 -11.51
C ARG A 34 12.63 -6.85 -10.00
N ALA A 35 11.83 -6.00 -9.37
CA ALA A 35 11.87 -5.69 -7.95
C ALA A 35 10.92 -6.59 -7.16
N LYS A 36 11.21 -6.78 -5.88
CA LYS A 36 10.25 -7.35 -4.94
C LYS A 36 9.14 -6.33 -4.64
N LEU A 37 7.92 -6.79 -4.47
CA LEU A 37 6.79 -5.97 -4.06
C LEU A 37 6.36 -6.34 -2.64
N HIS A 38 6.31 -5.36 -1.77
CA HIS A 38 5.82 -5.52 -0.40
C HIS A 38 4.56 -4.68 -0.20
N VAL A 39 3.44 -5.37 -0.02
CA VAL A 39 2.12 -4.74 0.19
C VAL A 39 1.89 -4.59 1.68
N VAL A 40 1.72 -3.37 2.16
CA VAL A 40 1.61 -3.07 3.57
C VAL A 40 0.27 -2.43 3.89
N GLN A 41 -0.47 -3.04 4.80
CA GLN A 41 -1.64 -2.46 5.43
C GLN A 41 -1.36 -2.19 6.90
N ALA A 42 -1.47 -0.93 7.31
CA ALA A 42 -1.40 -0.57 8.72
C ALA A 42 -2.77 -0.74 9.38
N TRP A 43 -2.79 -1.13 10.64
CA TRP A 43 -3.99 -1.21 11.45
C TRP A 43 -3.70 -0.81 12.89
N GLU A 44 -4.65 -0.22 13.55
CA GLU A 44 -4.54 0.13 14.97
C GLU A 44 -5.70 -0.47 15.75
N PRO A 45 -5.41 -1.08 16.92
CA PRO A 45 -6.47 -1.42 17.87
C PRO A 45 -7.26 -0.18 18.27
N ALA A 46 -8.59 -0.29 18.39
CA ALA A 46 -9.47 0.83 18.79
C ALA A 46 -9.07 1.42 20.14
N VAL A 47 -8.55 0.59 21.03
CA VAL A 47 -8.02 1.01 22.34
C VAL A 47 -6.92 2.07 22.23
N ARG A 48 -6.13 2.06 21.17
CA ARG A 48 -5.09 3.08 20.95
C ARG A 48 -5.61 4.35 20.29
N ARG A 49 -6.76 4.30 19.63
CA ARG A 49 -7.39 5.49 19.01
C ARG A 49 -8.14 6.34 20.00
N ALA A 50 -8.64 5.74 21.08
CA ALA A 50 -9.36 6.43 22.12
C ALA A 50 -8.42 6.69 23.30
N SER A 51 -8.06 7.95 23.52
CA SER A 51 -7.25 8.38 24.69
C SER A 51 -7.91 8.08 26.05
N TYR A 52 -9.09 7.47 26.05
CA TYR A 52 -9.92 7.17 27.21
C TYR A 52 -10.38 5.71 27.30
N ALA A 53 -9.80 4.80 26.54
CA ALA A 53 -10.20 3.39 26.65
C ALA A 53 -9.69 2.81 27.97
N ILE A 54 -10.58 2.74 28.94
CA ILE A 54 -10.49 1.87 30.08
C ILE A 54 -10.23 0.46 29.60
N LEU A 55 -9.20 -0.18 30.15
CA LEU A 55 -8.78 -1.58 30.02
C LEU A 55 -9.90 -2.49 29.43
N GLY A 56 -10.00 -2.53 28.12
CA GLY A 56 -11.01 -3.29 27.41
C GLY A 56 -10.38 -4.40 26.60
N ASP A 57 -10.73 -5.57 26.96
CA ASP A 57 -10.86 -6.81 26.19
C ASP A 57 -9.88 -7.03 25.03
N GLY A 58 -8.89 -7.88 25.25
CA GLY A 58 -8.04 -8.43 24.18
C GLY A 58 -8.84 -9.12 23.04
N ALA A 59 -10.11 -9.49 23.29
CA ALA A 59 -11.03 -10.04 22.31
C ALA A 59 -11.42 -9.00 21.22
N ALA A 60 -11.65 -7.75 21.58
CA ALA A 60 -11.98 -6.69 20.63
C ALA A 60 -10.83 -6.42 19.66
N SER A 61 -9.59 -6.39 20.16
CA SER A 61 -8.38 -6.21 19.34
C SER A 61 -8.17 -7.39 18.36
N GLY A 62 -8.52 -8.62 18.77
CA GLY A 62 -8.48 -9.80 17.92
C GLY A 62 -9.44 -9.72 16.73
N GLN A 63 -10.68 -9.26 16.98
CA GLN A 63 -11.68 -9.06 15.92
C GLN A 63 -11.29 -7.95 14.95
N GLU A 64 -10.74 -6.85 15.42
CA GLU A 64 -10.26 -5.75 14.57
C GLU A 64 -9.11 -6.18 13.68
N ARG A 65 -8.17 -6.95 14.23
CA ARG A 65 -7.09 -7.54 13.45
C ARG A 65 -7.62 -8.47 12.37
N LEU A 66 -8.58 -9.33 12.67
CA LEU A 66 -9.21 -10.22 11.69
C LEU A 66 -9.92 -9.45 10.59
N ARG A 67 -10.61 -8.35 10.92
CA ARG A 67 -11.24 -7.47 9.92
C ARG A 67 -10.19 -6.83 9.02
N ALA A 68 -9.12 -6.29 9.58
CA ALA A 68 -8.03 -5.71 8.82
C ALA A 68 -7.35 -6.75 7.91
N GLN A 69 -7.17 -7.97 8.40
CA GLN A 69 -6.64 -9.09 7.62
C GLN A 69 -7.57 -9.46 6.46
N GLY A 70 -8.89 -9.45 6.69
CA GLY A 70 -9.89 -9.66 5.64
C GLY A 70 -9.85 -8.58 4.55
N VAL A 71 -9.63 -7.32 4.93
CA VAL A 71 -9.47 -6.20 3.99
C VAL A 71 -8.22 -6.40 3.13
N LEU A 72 -7.08 -6.72 3.74
CA LEU A 72 -5.83 -6.97 3.01
C LEU A 72 -6.00 -8.13 2.02
N ALA A 73 -6.60 -9.24 2.47
CA ALA A 73 -6.88 -10.38 1.62
C ALA A 73 -7.82 -10.03 0.44
N ALA A 74 -8.83 -9.20 0.66
CA ALA A 74 -9.73 -8.73 -0.38
C ALA A 74 -9.02 -7.83 -1.41
N VAL A 75 -8.16 -6.93 -0.95
CA VAL A 75 -7.33 -6.07 -1.80
C VAL A 75 -6.39 -6.92 -2.67
N MET A 76 -5.71 -7.88 -2.08
CA MET A 76 -4.82 -8.79 -2.80
C MET A 76 -5.57 -9.61 -3.86
N ARG A 77 -6.72 -10.18 -3.50
CA ARG A 77 -7.57 -10.91 -4.46
C ARG A 77 -8.09 -10.02 -5.59
N GLY A 78 -8.40 -8.78 -5.29
CA GLY A 78 -8.88 -7.81 -6.29
C GLY A 78 -7.85 -7.49 -7.38
N VAL A 79 -6.57 -7.68 -7.11
CA VAL A 79 -5.48 -7.41 -8.05
C VAL A 79 -4.93 -8.69 -8.67
N TYR A 80 -4.75 -9.73 -7.88
CA TYR A 80 -4.06 -10.97 -8.29
C TYR A 80 -4.98 -12.18 -8.49
N GLY A 81 -6.23 -12.08 -8.07
CA GLY A 81 -7.11 -13.26 -8.07
C GLY A 81 -6.66 -14.30 -7.04
N SER A 82 -6.45 -15.53 -7.48
CA SER A 82 -6.04 -16.65 -6.62
C SER A 82 -4.53 -16.85 -6.50
N GLU A 83 -3.74 -16.25 -7.41
CA GLU A 83 -2.30 -16.51 -7.50
C GLU A 83 -1.49 -15.22 -7.28
N ILE A 84 -0.81 -15.15 -6.15
CA ILE A 84 0.13 -14.06 -5.86
C ILE A 84 1.46 -14.40 -6.51
N PRO A 85 2.02 -13.50 -7.36
CA PRO A 85 3.28 -13.75 -8.04
C PRO A 85 4.44 -13.93 -7.04
N PRO A 86 5.44 -14.78 -7.37
CA PRO A 86 6.66 -14.86 -6.58
C PRO A 86 7.34 -13.49 -6.49
N GLY A 87 7.88 -13.17 -5.33
CA GLY A 87 8.47 -11.85 -5.05
C GLY A 87 7.48 -10.79 -4.55
N THR A 88 6.18 -11.13 -4.48
CA THR A 88 5.15 -10.30 -3.85
C THR A 88 4.82 -10.83 -2.46
N THR A 89 4.89 -9.97 -1.46
CA THR A 89 4.53 -10.28 -0.08
C THR A 89 3.49 -9.29 0.44
N ALA A 90 2.68 -9.71 1.40
CA ALA A 90 1.69 -8.87 2.05
C ALA A 90 1.88 -8.88 3.56
N GLU A 91 1.82 -7.72 4.18
CA GLU A 91 2.00 -7.52 5.62
C GLU A 91 0.83 -6.73 6.19
N LEU A 92 0.30 -7.23 7.30
CA LEU A 92 -0.57 -6.47 8.18
C LEU A 92 0.25 -5.98 9.38
N ALA A 93 0.57 -4.69 9.39
CA ALA A 93 1.43 -4.08 10.40
C ALA A 93 0.62 -3.29 11.44
N GLU A 94 0.88 -3.53 12.72
CA GLU A 94 0.25 -2.78 13.81
C GLU A 94 0.93 -1.41 13.98
N GLY A 95 0.13 -0.36 13.96
CA GLY A 95 0.55 1.02 14.14
C GLY A 95 -0.20 1.98 13.24
N THR A 96 0.06 3.28 13.41
CA THR A 96 -0.47 4.30 12.48
C THR A 96 0.11 4.11 11.09
N ALA A 97 -0.68 4.39 10.07
CA ALA A 97 -0.22 4.25 8.69
C ALA A 97 1.03 5.10 8.41
N GLU A 98 1.08 6.32 8.95
CA GLU A 98 2.22 7.22 8.81
C GLU A 98 3.51 6.59 9.34
N ARG A 99 3.45 6.07 10.56
CA ARG A 99 4.61 5.47 11.22
C ARG A 99 5.08 4.21 10.51
N VAL A 100 4.14 3.33 10.20
CA VAL A 100 4.44 2.04 9.55
C VAL A 100 5.07 2.26 8.18
N LEU A 101 4.47 3.11 7.34
CA LEU A 101 4.94 3.34 5.98
C LEU A 101 6.29 4.06 5.94
N VAL A 102 6.49 5.07 6.80
CA VAL A 102 7.79 5.74 6.93
C VAL A 102 8.86 4.74 7.37
N GLN A 103 8.56 3.90 8.35
CA GLN A 103 9.51 2.89 8.83
C GLN A 103 9.87 1.88 7.73
N ARG A 104 8.88 1.36 6.99
CA ARG A 104 9.13 0.42 5.90
C ARG A 104 9.86 1.05 4.72
N SER A 105 9.68 2.34 4.48
CA SER A 105 10.34 3.05 3.38
C SER A 105 11.85 3.20 3.53
N THR A 106 12.42 2.96 4.71
CA THR A 106 13.86 3.11 4.95
C THR A 106 14.72 2.17 4.12
N GLU A 107 14.20 1.00 3.80
CA GLU A 107 14.88 -0.03 3.00
C GLU A 107 14.29 -0.18 1.60
N ALA A 108 13.34 0.67 1.24
CA ALA A 108 12.67 0.61 -0.04
C ALA A 108 13.39 1.44 -1.10
N SER A 109 13.30 0.98 -2.34
CA SER A 109 13.69 1.76 -3.52
C SER A 109 12.59 2.70 -4.00
N LEU A 110 11.33 2.44 -3.58
CA LEU A 110 10.15 3.22 -3.95
C LEU A 110 9.01 2.96 -2.96
N LEU A 111 8.31 4.01 -2.55
CA LEU A 111 7.05 3.94 -1.83
C LEU A 111 5.90 4.40 -2.74
N VAL A 112 4.82 3.62 -2.80
CA VAL A 112 3.64 3.93 -3.61
C VAL A 112 2.42 4.07 -2.70
N LEU A 113 1.67 5.14 -2.88
CA LEU A 113 0.44 5.42 -2.14
C LEU A 113 -0.70 5.81 -3.07
N GLY A 114 -1.92 5.44 -2.71
CA GLY A 114 -3.12 5.91 -3.39
C GLY A 114 -3.68 7.16 -2.72
N ALA A 115 -4.12 8.12 -3.52
CA ALA A 115 -4.87 9.28 -3.06
C ALA A 115 -6.18 9.42 -3.83
N ALA A 116 -7.26 9.73 -3.13
CA ALA A 116 -8.51 10.10 -3.81
C ALA A 116 -8.30 11.39 -4.61
N GLY A 117 -8.78 11.42 -5.86
CA GLY A 117 -8.50 12.51 -6.82
C GLY A 117 -8.88 13.92 -6.34
N ALA A 118 -9.83 14.03 -5.40
CA ALA A 118 -10.19 15.28 -4.76
C ALA A 118 -9.06 15.94 -3.96
N HIS A 119 -8.00 15.21 -3.63
CA HIS A 119 -6.87 15.73 -2.87
C HIS A 119 -5.85 16.52 -3.73
N LEU A 120 -5.94 16.45 -5.07
CA LEU A 120 -5.05 17.18 -5.97
C LEU A 120 -5.68 18.45 -6.59
N ALA A 121 -7.00 18.60 -6.50
CA ALA A 121 -7.71 19.77 -7.02
C ALA A 121 -7.78 20.91 -5.99
N GLY A 122 -6.62 21.33 -5.43
CA GLY A 122 -6.54 22.44 -4.48
C GLY A 122 -6.87 22.11 -3.03
N ARG A 123 -7.05 20.82 -2.69
CA ARG A 123 -7.21 20.34 -1.30
C ARG A 123 -5.88 19.79 -0.78
N PRO A 124 -5.56 20.01 0.51
CA PRO A 124 -4.33 19.46 1.09
C PRO A 124 -4.34 17.93 1.08
N ALA A 125 -3.19 17.35 0.79
CA ALA A 125 -2.98 15.92 0.87
C ALA A 125 -3.34 15.39 2.27
N GLY A 126 -3.86 14.17 2.35
CA GLY A 126 -4.21 13.52 3.60
C GLY A 126 -3.01 13.37 4.57
N PRO A 127 -3.26 13.12 5.86
CA PRO A 127 -2.20 13.11 6.88
C PRO A 127 -1.11 12.08 6.59
N VAL A 128 -1.46 10.91 6.09
CA VAL A 128 -0.51 9.84 5.71
C VAL A 128 0.43 10.31 4.60
N ILE A 129 -0.12 10.87 3.53
CA ILE A 129 0.68 11.36 2.40
C ILE A 129 1.61 12.47 2.85
N ARG A 130 1.11 13.43 3.63
CA ARG A 130 1.93 14.53 4.16
C ARG A 130 3.07 14.04 5.05
N ALA A 131 2.81 13.05 5.90
CA ALA A 131 3.84 12.46 6.75
C ALA A 131 4.89 11.73 5.91
N CYS A 132 4.46 10.95 4.92
CA CYS A 132 5.38 10.28 4.00
C CYS A 132 6.21 11.28 3.19
N MET A 133 5.60 12.34 2.65
CA MET A 133 6.34 13.39 1.92
C MET A 133 7.44 14.05 2.74
N ARG A 134 7.24 14.18 4.07
CA ARG A 134 8.24 14.79 4.95
C ARG A 134 9.33 13.83 5.43
N SER A 135 9.01 12.55 5.53
CA SER A 135 9.79 11.63 6.37
C SER A 135 10.31 10.40 5.64
N THR A 136 9.86 10.11 4.42
CA THR A 136 10.40 8.98 3.64
C THR A 136 11.77 9.30 3.09
N ARG A 137 12.62 8.27 3.01
CA ARG A 137 13.98 8.38 2.48
C ARG A 137 14.12 7.84 1.05
N CYS A 138 13.05 7.30 0.51
CA CYS A 138 12.97 6.83 -0.87
C CYS A 138 12.02 7.71 -1.69
N PRO A 139 12.07 7.66 -3.02
CA PRO A 139 11.07 8.28 -3.88
C PRO A 139 9.66 7.85 -3.50
N LEU A 140 8.71 8.79 -3.53
CA LEU A 140 7.30 8.58 -3.26
C LEU A 140 6.49 8.81 -4.53
N VAL A 141 5.71 7.82 -4.92
CA VAL A 141 4.74 7.91 -6.01
C VAL A 141 3.33 7.93 -5.44
N ILE A 142 2.54 8.90 -5.86
CA ILE A 142 1.15 9.03 -5.46
C ILE A 142 0.26 8.75 -6.67
N ILE A 143 -0.55 7.69 -6.56
CA ILE A 143 -1.49 7.31 -7.59
C ILE A 143 -2.86 7.89 -7.25
N THR A 144 -3.38 8.69 -8.15
CA THR A 144 -4.70 9.29 -8.02
C THR A 144 -5.70 8.45 -8.82
N ALA A 145 -6.72 7.92 -8.14
CA ALA A 145 -7.87 7.34 -8.81
C ALA A 145 -8.90 8.45 -9.02
N THR A 146 -9.09 8.86 -10.26
CA THR A 146 -10.31 9.58 -10.64
C THR A 146 -11.42 8.55 -10.79
N ALA A 147 -12.61 8.87 -10.35
CA ALA A 147 -13.77 7.95 -10.39
C ALA A 147 -14.15 7.49 -11.83
N ASP A 148 -13.59 8.13 -12.85
CA ASP A 148 -13.86 7.94 -14.27
C ASP A 148 -12.65 7.50 -15.11
N ALA A 149 -11.52 7.15 -14.51
CA ALA A 149 -10.40 6.68 -15.32
C ALA A 149 -10.64 5.23 -15.76
N PRO A 150 -10.68 4.95 -17.07
CA PRO A 150 -10.70 3.58 -17.55
C PRO A 150 -9.45 2.85 -17.06
N PRO A 151 -9.53 1.53 -16.81
CA PRO A 151 -8.37 0.77 -16.36
C PRO A 151 -7.24 0.97 -17.37
N PRO A 152 -5.99 1.09 -16.90
CA PRO A 152 -4.85 1.24 -17.82
C PRO A 152 -4.84 0.08 -18.79
N VAL A 153 -4.86 0.41 -20.08
CA VAL A 153 -4.74 -0.58 -21.15
C VAL A 153 -3.32 -1.11 -21.06
N VAL A 154 -3.16 -2.31 -20.55
CA VAL A 154 -1.89 -3.01 -20.61
C VAL A 154 -1.68 -3.39 -22.08
N ASN A 155 -0.91 -2.60 -22.83
CA ASN A 155 -0.43 -2.99 -24.14
C ASN A 155 0.49 -4.21 -23.95
N THR A 156 -0.07 -5.39 -24.11
CA THR A 156 0.72 -6.60 -24.27
C THR A 156 1.40 -6.50 -25.63
N PRO A 157 2.74 -6.48 -25.73
CA PRO A 157 3.37 -6.52 -27.03
C PRO A 157 2.97 -7.82 -27.72
N VAL A 158 2.29 -7.69 -28.86
CA VAL A 158 2.01 -8.82 -29.73
C VAL A 158 3.37 -9.33 -30.23
N ALA A 159 3.70 -10.57 -29.86
CA ALA A 159 4.83 -11.24 -30.45
C ALA A 159 4.56 -11.41 -31.96
N VAL A 160 5.31 -10.69 -32.76
CA VAL A 160 5.33 -10.90 -34.21
C VAL A 160 6.23 -12.10 -34.46
N SER A 161 5.65 -13.16 -34.98
CA SER A 161 6.36 -14.36 -35.45
C SER A 161 7.11 -14.07 -36.74
#